data_10192d99372d7a9aa118b3483b9cbb88
#
_entry.id   10192d99372d7a9aa118b3483b9cbb88
#
_cell.length_a   1.000
_cell.length_b   1.000
_cell.length_c   1.000
_cell.angle_alpha   90.00
_cell.angle_beta   90.00
_cell.angle_gamma   90.00
#
_symmetry.space_group_name_H-M   'P 1'
#
loop_
_entity.id
_entity.type
_entity.pdbx_description
1 polymer ?
#
loop_
_entity_poly.entity_id
_entity_poly.type
_entity_poly.pdbx_seq_one_letter_code
_entity_poly.pdbx_strand_id
1 'polypeptide(L)'
;MKKKYLLITICTLTISVFSSDTKNEISNLGTMLLIHKTPTCGCCKEWVKHVKENGFNAHTQDHQSLLEIKNKHNINPEYRSCHTAVSSDGYVFEGHIPSQFITQFLSENHPDAIGLSVPGMPLGSPGMEVGNRFMPYKVLILYKDG
;
A
#
# COMPACT_ATOMS: atom_id res chain seq x y z
N MET A 1 31.14 56.47 -39.40
CA MET A 1 31.25 55.54 -38.27
C MET A 1 29.88 54.86 -38.08
N LYS A 2 29.74 53.55 -38.48
CA LYS A 2 28.48 52.78 -38.38
C LYS A 2 28.52 51.93 -37.12
N LYS A 3 27.67 52.24 -36.11
CA LYS A 3 27.49 51.40 -34.89
C LYS A 3 26.63 50.22 -35.25
N LYS A 4 27.19 49.02 -35.13
CA LYS A 4 26.44 47.74 -35.18
C LYS A 4 25.88 47.44 -33.80
N TYR A 5 24.55 47.31 -33.67
CA TYR A 5 23.87 46.83 -32.46
C TYR A 5 23.76 45.30 -32.54
N LEU A 6 24.36 44.61 -31.58
CA LEU A 6 24.26 43.16 -31.41
C LEU A 6 22.99 42.87 -30.61
N LEU A 7 21.99 42.31 -31.27
CA LEU A 7 20.77 41.81 -30.59
C LEU A 7 21.07 40.46 -29.90
N ILE A 8 21.16 40.48 -28.59
CA ILE A 8 21.25 39.27 -27.79
C ILE A 8 19.82 38.79 -27.54
N THR A 9 19.43 37.68 -28.20
CA THR A 9 18.17 36.99 -27.96
C THR A 9 18.33 36.14 -26.71
N ILE A 10 17.73 36.57 -25.59
CA ILE A 10 17.67 35.78 -24.36
C ILE A 10 16.58 34.73 -24.55
N CYS A 11 17.00 33.49 -24.76
CA CYS A 11 16.12 32.33 -24.77
C CYS A 11 15.81 31.97 -23.32
N THR A 12 14.63 32.38 -22.82
CA THR A 12 14.14 31.98 -21.51
C THR A 12 13.66 30.54 -21.58
N LEU A 13 14.50 29.60 -21.08
CA LEU A 13 14.07 28.23 -20.83
C LEU A 13 13.07 28.24 -19.69
N THR A 14 11.80 28.04 -19.99
CA THR A 14 10.79 27.73 -18.99
C THR A 14 10.98 26.27 -18.52
N ILE A 15 11.62 26.11 -17.36
CA ILE A 15 11.67 24.83 -16.68
C ILE A 15 10.29 24.60 -16.05
N SER A 16 9.46 23.78 -16.71
CA SER A 16 8.22 23.27 -16.14
C SER A 16 8.58 22.34 -14.99
N VAL A 17 8.28 22.78 -13.78
CA VAL A 17 8.46 21.96 -12.57
C VAL A 17 7.37 20.87 -12.55
N PHE A 18 7.66 19.72 -13.13
CA PHE A 18 6.93 18.48 -12.88
C PHE A 18 7.47 17.93 -11.56
N SER A 19 6.86 18.29 -10.44
CA SER A 19 7.34 17.85 -9.14
C SER A 19 6.18 17.71 -8.16
N SER A 20 5.48 16.57 -8.22
CA SER A 20 4.74 16.04 -7.08
C SER A 20 4.38 14.55 -7.18
N ASP A 21 4.24 13.98 -8.39
CA ASP A 21 3.78 12.58 -8.50
C ASP A 21 4.91 11.54 -8.37
N THR A 22 6.14 11.91 -8.72
CA THR A 22 7.30 10.99 -8.69
C THR A 22 7.77 10.60 -7.28
N LYS A 23 7.49 11.39 -6.25
CA LYS A 23 7.91 11.06 -4.87
C LYS A 23 7.12 9.89 -4.28
N ASN A 24 5.83 9.75 -4.62
CA ASN A 24 5.00 8.67 -4.09
C ASN A 24 5.29 7.31 -4.76
N GLU A 25 5.60 7.29 -6.05
CA GLU A 25 5.99 6.05 -6.74
C GLU A 25 7.36 5.53 -6.30
N ILE A 26 8.30 6.42 -6.01
CA ILE A 26 9.65 6.04 -5.58
C ILE A 26 9.66 5.50 -4.13
N SER A 27 8.76 5.95 -3.26
CA SER A 27 8.71 5.49 -1.86
C SER A 27 8.28 4.03 -1.72
N ASN A 28 7.53 3.49 -2.69
CA ASN A 28 7.09 2.10 -2.67
C ASN A 28 7.98 1.14 -3.45
N LEU A 29 8.84 1.65 -4.32
CA LEU A 29 9.76 0.84 -5.11
C LEU A 29 10.78 0.19 -4.16
N GLY A 30 10.42 -0.98 -3.65
CA GLY A 30 11.26 -1.74 -2.76
C GLY A 30 10.73 -1.92 -1.32
N THR A 31 9.61 -1.29 -0.94
CA THR A 31 8.99 -1.63 0.36
C THR A 31 8.64 -3.10 0.36
N MET A 32 9.33 -3.85 1.22
CA MET A 32 9.10 -5.28 1.38
C MET A 32 7.84 -5.53 2.21
N LEU A 33 7.00 -6.43 1.71
CA LEU A 33 5.86 -6.97 2.44
C LEU A 33 6.01 -8.49 2.57
N LEU A 34 6.09 -9.00 3.80
CA LEU A 34 5.96 -10.42 4.08
C LEU A 34 4.49 -10.75 4.36
N ILE A 35 3.87 -11.52 3.46
CA ILE A 35 2.44 -11.78 3.47
C ILE A 35 2.18 -13.19 3.98
N HIS A 36 1.59 -13.29 5.18
CA HIS A 36 1.15 -14.52 5.81
C HIS A 36 -0.27 -14.86 5.36
N LYS A 37 -0.45 -16.01 4.72
CA LYS A 37 -1.74 -16.47 4.20
C LYS A 37 -1.87 -17.99 4.32
N THR A 38 -3.06 -18.54 4.07
CA THR A 38 -3.21 -19.99 3.89
C THR A 38 -2.93 -20.40 2.44
N PRO A 39 -2.43 -21.62 2.18
CA PRO A 39 -2.06 -22.05 0.82
C PRO A 39 -3.24 -22.09 -0.14
N THR A 40 -4.46 -22.28 0.37
CA THR A 40 -5.69 -22.39 -0.42
C THR A 40 -6.41 -21.06 -0.63
N CYS A 41 -5.94 -19.95 -0.04
CA CYS A 41 -6.58 -18.65 -0.15
C CYS A 41 -6.39 -18.06 -1.57
N GLY A 42 -7.39 -18.22 -2.44
CA GLY A 42 -7.37 -17.68 -3.81
C GLY A 42 -7.38 -16.16 -3.84
N CYS A 43 -8.27 -15.52 -3.12
CA CYS A 43 -8.36 -14.05 -3.05
C CYS A 43 -7.07 -13.42 -2.48
N CYS A 44 -6.39 -14.09 -1.53
CA CYS A 44 -5.11 -13.62 -1.04
C CYS A 44 -4.03 -13.61 -2.15
N LYS A 45 -4.04 -14.58 -3.07
CA LYS A 45 -3.12 -14.61 -4.22
C LYS A 45 -3.36 -13.43 -5.15
N GLU A 46 -4.62 -13.09 -5.40
CA GLU A 46 -4.98 -11.92 -6.21
C GLU A 46 -4.56 -10.62 -5.53
N TRP A 47 -4.72 -10.50 -4.20
CA TRP A 47 -4.22 -9.35 -3.47
C TRP A 47 -2.68 -9.23 -3.51
N VAL A 48 -1.97 -10.35 -3.41
CA VAL A 48 -0.49 -10.38 -3.59
C VAL A 48 -0.10 -9.86 -4.97
N LYS A 49 -0.84 -10.25 -6.01
CA LYS A 49 -0.65 -9.74 -7.37
C LYS A 49 -0.88 -8.22 -7.42
N HIS A 50 -2.01 -7.75 -6.84
CA HIS A 50 -2.34 -6.32 -6.76
C HIS A 50 -1.20 -5.49 -6.15
N VAL A 51 -0.66 -5.87 -4.98
CA VAL A 51 0.42 -5.09 -4.35
C VAL A 51 1.73 -5.13 -5.15
N LYS A 52 2.04 -6.26 -5.80
CA LYS A 52 3.21 -6.36 -6.70
C LYS A 52 3.09 -5.45 -7.92
N GLU A 53 1.92 -5.41 -8.54
CA GLU A 53 1.62 -4.53 -9.68
C GLU A 53 1.67 -3.04 -9.30
N ASN A 54 1.52 -2.73 -8.01
CA ASN A 54 1.63 -1.39 -7.46
C ASN A 54 3.00 -1.11 -6.79
N GLY A 55 4.05 -1.86 -7.17
CA GLY A 55 5.43 -1.54 -6.84
C GLY A 55 5.96 -2.08 -5.51
N PHE A 56 5.18 -2.88 -4.76
CA PHE A 56 5.67 -3.52 -3.54
C PHE A 56 6.50 -4.77 -3.83
N ASN A 57 7.58 -4.97 -3.07
CA ASN A 57 8.35 -6.22 -3.07
C ASN A 57 7.68 -7.23 -2.13
N ALA A 58 6.70 -7.98 -2.64
CA ALA A 58 5.85 -8.86 -1.85
C ALA A 58 6.34 -10.31 -1.89
N HIS A 59 6.57 -10.87 -0.69
CA HIS A 59 6.89 -12.27 -0.45
C HIS A 59 5.76 -12.94 0.33
N THR A 60 5.53 -14.22 0.10
CA THR A 60 4.46 -14.96 0.78
C THR A 60 5.02 -16.05 1.68
N GLN A 61 4.37 -16.25 2.82
CA GLN A 61 4.58 -17.38 3.70
C GLN A 61 3.24 -18.05 4.00
N ASP A 62 3.14 -19.34 3.68
CA ASP A 62 1.92 -20.12 3.90
C ASP A 62 1.88 -20.72 5.30
N HIS A 63 0.70 -20.67 5.92
CA HIS A 63 0.40 -21.21 7.26
C HIS A 63 -0.89 -22.00 7.24
N GLN A 64 -0.97 -23.04 8.07
CA GLN A 64 -2.24 -23.77 8.29
C GLN A 64 -3.25 -22.91 9.06
N SER A 65 -2.78 -22.05 9.95
CA SER A 65 -3.57 -21.08 10.70
C SER A 65 -2.81 -19.76 10.84
N LEU A 66 -3.52 -18.65 10.78
CA LEU A 66 -2.95 -17.30 10.96
C LEU A 66 -3.16 -16.77 12.39
N LEU A 67 -3.75 -17.56 13.27
CA LEU A 67 -4.11 -17.10 14.62
C LEU A 67 -2.89 -16.59 15.41
N GLU A 68 -1.78 -17.31 15.35
CA GLU A 68 -0.55 -16.93 16.05
C GLU A 68 0.05 -15.64 15.50
N ILE A 69 0.05 -15.47 14.17
CA ILE A 69 0.54 -14.26 13.51
C ILE A 69 -0.32 -13.05 13.90
N LYS A 70 -1.64 -13.20 13.86
CA LYS A 70 -2.57 -12.12 14.24
C LYS A 70 -2.46 -11.75 15.72
N ASN A 71 -2.29 -12.72 16.59
CA ASN A 71 -2.09 -12.50 18.03
C ASN A 71 -0.73 -11.83 18.29
N LYS A 72 0.34 -12.28 17.66
CA LYS A 72 1.69 -11.69 17.75
C LYS A 72 1.69 -10.19 17.40
N HIS A 73 0.87 -9.81 16.43
CA HIS A 73 0.78 -8.41 15.98
C HIS A 73 -0.38 -7.64 16.66
N ASN A 74 -0.99 -8.18 17.70
CA ASN A 74 -2.08 -7.56 18.47
C ASN A 74 -3.28 -7.14 17.60
N ILE A 75 -3.58 -7.90 16.52
CA ILE A 75 -4.74 -7.62 15.69
C ILE A 75 -5.99 -8.14 16.41
N ASN A 76 -6.85 -7.22 16.83
CA ASN A 76 -8.09 -7.53 17.52
C ASN A 76 -9.01 -8.41 16.64
N PRO A 77 -9.71 -9.42 17.17
CA PRO A 77 -10.54 -10.33 16.37
C PRO A 77 -11.53 -9.64 15.43
N GLU A 78 -12.10 -8.52 15.83
CA GLU A 78 -13.06 -7.77 15.03
C GLU A 78 -12.45 -7.10 13.77
N TYR A 79 -11.12 -6.89 13.75
CA TYR A 79 -10.41 -6.28 12.61
C TYR A 79 -9.75 -7.31 11.71
N ARG A 80 -9.92 -8.61 11.98
CA ARG A 80 -9.24 -9.68 11.23
C ARG A 80 -9.86 -9.96 9.87
N SER A 81 -9.00 -10.38 8.95
CA SER A 81 -9.33 -10.81 7.61
C SER A 81 -8.60 -12.12 7.25
N CYS A 82 -8.49 -12.45 5.96
CA CYS A 82 -7.95 -13.73 5.48
C CYS A 82 -6.43 -13.80 5.37
N HIS A 83 -5.72 -12.68 5.42
CA HIS A 83 -4.25 -12.63 5.39
C HIS A 83 -3.73 -11.44 6.19
N THR A 84 -2.43 -11.50 6.52
CA THR A 84 -1.73 -10.45 7.25
C THR A 84 -0.42 -10.18 6.54
N ALA A 85 -0.19 -8.95 6.07
CA ALA A 85 1.10 -8.52 5.54
C ALA A 85 1.85 -7.71 6.60
N VAL A 86 3.18 -7.84 6.63
CA VAL A 86 4.06 -7.12 7.55
C VAL A 86 5.13 -6.43 6.72
N SER A 87 5.30 -5.11 6.90
CA SER A 87 6.37 -4.35 6.25
C SER A 87 7.72 -4.54 6.95
N SER A 88 8.81 -4.15 6.29
CA SER A 88 10.15 -4.13 6.87
C SER A 88 10.23 -3.29 8.15
N ASP A 89 9.41 -2.25 8.26
CA ASP A 89 9.35 -1.35 9.42
C ASP A 89 8.44 -1.88 10.54
N GLY A 90 7.83 -3.06 10.34
CA GLY A 90 7.00 -3.74 11.32
C GLY A 90 5.51 -3.34 11.31
N TYR A 91 5.08 -2.48 10.40
CA TYR A 91 3.67 -2.17 10.25
C TYR A 91 2.88 -3.34 9.65
N VAL A 92 1.64 -3.47 10.09
CA VAL A 92 0.74 -4.56 9.73
C VAL A 92 -0.34 -4.09 8.76
N PHE A 93 -0.58 -4.88 7.73
CA PHE A 93 -1.64 -4.64 6.75
C PHE A 93 -2.53 -5.88 6.71
N GLU A 94 -3.70 -5.77 7.32
CA GLU A 94 -4.64 -6.88 7.52
C GLU A 94 -5.74 -6.86 6.47
N GLY A 95 -5.80 -7.91 5.64
CA GLY A 95 -6.82 -8.08 4.62
C GLY A 95 -6.63 -7.28 3.34
N HIS A 96 -7.71 -7.08 2.60
CA HIS A 96 -7.73 -6.63 1.21
C HIS A 96 -7.61 -5.10 1.06
N ILE A 97 -6.57 -4.52 1.63
CA ILE A 97 -6.31 -3.08 1.60
C ILE A 97 -5.85 -2.67 0.20
N PRO A 98 -6.45 -1.64 -0.44
CA PRO A 98 -5.91 -1.08 -1.67
C PRO A 98 -4.51 -0.49 -1.46
N SER A 99 -3.58 -0.80 -2.35
CA SER A 99 -2.17 -0.42 -2.28
C SER A 99 -1.92 1.07 -2.04
N GLN A 100 -2.76 1.93 -2.60
CA GLN A 100 -2.69 3.39 -2.40
C GLN A 100 -2.77 3.80 -0.92
N PHE A 101 -3.59 3.12 -0.10
CA PHE A 101 -3.69 3.42 1.32
C PHE A 101 -2.48 2.91 2.10
N ILE A 102 -1.86 1.81 1.66
CA ILE A 102 -0.59 1.33 2.23
C ILE A 102 0.51 2.37 1.94
N THR A 103 0.58 2.84 0.68
CA THR A 103 1.52 3.90 0.28
C THR A 103 1.34 5.16 1.09
N GLN A 104 0.10 5.63 1.19
CA GLN A 104 -0.22 6.83 1.96
C GLN A 104 0.19 6.67 3.43
N PHE A 105 -0.22 5.57 4.07
CA PHE A 105 0.12 5.28 5.46
C PHE A 105 1.63 5.27 5.70
N LEU A 106 2.40 4.62 4.82
CA LEU A 106 3.85 4.55 4.96
C LEU A 106 4.57 5.88 4.69
N SER A 107 3.91 6.84 4.03
CA SER A 107 4.45 8.18 3.79
C SER A 107 4.15 9.19 4.91
N GLU A 108 3.27 8.83 5.83
CA GLU A 108 2.82 9.67 6.94
C GLU A 108 3.43 9.19 8.27
N ASN A 109 3.35 10.03 9.31
CA ASN A 109 3.83 9.68 10.65
C ASN A 109 2.64 9.24 11.53
N HIS A 110 2.67 7.99 11.98
CA HIS A 110 1.63 7.38 12.81
C HIS A 110 2.24 6.78 14.08
N PRO A 111 2.62 7.58 15.10
CA PRO A 111 3.46 7.14 16.22
C PRO A 111 2.86 6.01 17.06
N ASP A 112 1.54 5.91 17.15
CA ASP A 112 0.84 4.90 17.97
C ASP A 112 0.12 3.84 17.14
N ALA A 113 0.13 3.95 15.81
CA ALA A 113 -0.48 2.98 14.94
C ALA A 113 0.41 1.74 14.75
N ILE A 114 -0.24 0.58 14.64
CA ILE A 114 0.41 -0.68 14.27
C ILE A 114 0.23 -0.99 12.78
N GLY A 115 -0.70 -0.32 12.08
CA GLY A 115 -0.95 -0.53 10.67
C GLY A 115 -2.37 -0.23 10.24
N LEU A 116 -2.83 -0.93 9.18
CA LEU A 116 -4.16 -0.78 8.59
C LEU A 116 -4.93 -2.10 8.58
N SER A 117 -6.26 -2.02 8.52
CA SER A 117 -7.13 -3.18 8.28
C SER A 117 -8.30 -2.87 7.34
N VAL A 118 -8.63 -3.86 6.52
CA VAL A 118 -9.94 -4.04 5.89
C VAL A 118 -10.54 -5.32 6.47
N PRO A 119 -11.40 -5.22 7.50
CA PRO A 119 -11.97 -6.39 8.16
C PRO A 119 -12.83 -7.23 7.22
N GLY A 120 -12.81 -8.53 7.41
CA GLY A 120 -13.53 -9.46 6.55
C GLY A 120 -12.97 -9.53 5.13
N MET A 121 -13.87 -9.71 4.15
CA MET A 121 -13.52 -9.85 2.74
C MET A 121 -14.59 -9.16 1.88
N PRO A 122 -14.68 -7.81 1.90
CA PRO A 122 -15.71 -7.09 1.19
C PRO A 122 -15.55 -7.23 -0.33
N LEU A 123 -16.67 -7.50 -1.02
CA LEU A 123 -16.69 -7.58 -2.49
C LEU A 123 -16.28 -6.25 -3.12
N GLY A 124 -15.41 -6.31 -4.13
CA GLY A 124 -14.86 -5.15 -4.83
C GLY A 124 -13.61 -4.55 -4.18
N SER A 125 -13.15 -5.07 -3.03
CA SER A 125 -11.80 -4.78 -2.56
C SER A 125 -10.77 -5.55 -3.42
N PRO A 126 -9.50 -5.11 -3.48
CA PRO A 126 -8.47 -5.74 -4.32
C PRO A 126 -8.32 -7.24 -4.04
N GLY A 127 -8.47 -8.07 -5.07
CA GLY A 127 -8.47 -9.53 -4.98
C GLY A 127 -9.82 -10.14 -4.59
N MET A 128 -10.85 -9.30 -4.38
CA MET A 128 -12.24 -9.71 -4.10
C MET A 128 -13.23 -9.19 -5.14
N GLU A 129 -12.76 -8.87 -6.34
CA GLU A 129 -13.58 -8.41 -7.44
C GLU A 129 -14.41 -9.57 -8.02
N VAL A 130 -15.71 -9.42 -8.09
CA VAL A 130 -16.64 -10.40 -8.68
C VAL A 130 -17.62 -9.68 -9.59
N GLY A 131 -17.29 -9.58 -10.87
CA GLY A 131 -18.06 -8.81 -11.85
C GLY A 131 -18.22 -7.36 -11.39
N ASN A 132 -19.43 -6.82 -11.47
CA ASN A 132 -19.75 -5.44 -11.06
C ASN A 132 -20.24 -5.35 -9.59
N ARG A 133 -20.08 -6.38 -8.78
CA ARG A 133 -20.53 -6.37 -7.40
C ARG A 133 -19.56 -5.59 -6.51
N PHE A 134 -20.12 -4.72 -5.69
CA PHE A 134 -19.37 -3.89 -4.77
C PHE A 134 -20.09 -3.79 -3.42
N MET A 135 -19.34 -3.93 -2.33
CA MET A 135 -19.78 -3.65 -0.98
C MET A 135 -18.97 -2.49 -0.42
N PRO A 136 -19.60 -1.40 0.04
CA PRO A 136 -18.86 -0.33 0.72
C PRO A 136 -18.09 -0.87 1.91
N TYR A 137 -16.82 -0.48 2.04
CA TYR A 137 -15.97 -0.87 3.15
C TYR A 137 -15.11 0.32 3.61
N LYS A 138 -14.55 0.18 4.81
CA LYS A 138 -13.62 1.16 5.38
C LYS A 138 -12.22 0.57 5.44
N VAL A 139 -11.21 1.40 5.24
CA VAL A 139 -9.84 1.12 5.65
C VAL A 139 -9.65 1.74 7.01
N LEU A 140 -9.33 0.92 8.00
CA LEU A 140 -9.18 1.33 9.40
C LEU A 140 -7.70 1.45 9.75
N ILE A 141 -7.34 2.43 10.57
CA ILE A 141 -6.02 2.48 11.22
C ILE A 141 -6.13 1.64 12.49
N LEU A 142 -5.19 0.72 12.67
CA LEU A 142 -5.05 -0.08 13.89
C LEU A 142 -4.07 0.60 14.85
N TYR A 143 -4.46 0.76 16.11
CA TYR A 143 -3.64 1.32 17.17
C TYR A 143 -3.19 0.26 18.18
N LYS A 144 -2.19 0.59 19.01
CA LYS A 144 -1.61 -0.33 20.01
C LYS A 144 -2.57 -0.66 21.14
N ASP A 145 -3.52 0.21 21.39
CA ASP A 145 -4.51 0.12 22.47
C ASP A 145 -5.87 -0.48 22.03
N GLY A 146 -5.98 -0.90 20.76
CA GLY A 146 -7.14 -1.57 20.17
C GLY A 146 -8.03 -0.70 19.32
#